data_32aa457b67662c946adc625293e4e689
#
_entry.id   32aa457b67662c946adc625293e4e689
#
_cell.length_a   1.000
_cell.length_b   1.000
_cell.length_c   1.000
_cell.angle_alpha   90.00
_cell.angle_beta   90.00
_cell.angle_gamma   90.00
#
_symmetry.space_group_name_H-M   'P 1'
#
loop_
_entity.id
_entity.type
_entity.pdbx_description
1 polymer ?
#
loop_
_entity_poly.entity_id
_entity_poly.type
_entity_poly.pdbx_seq_one_letter_code
_entity_poly.pdbx_strand_id
1 'polypeptide(L)'
;MNMVIKCLLAALWLLAVPWAAGGVVLCKSKKSSMGMNLLAGYLMMFSFAEILALAAIWAKLPLHVLKYSLAAVMASAAVLGIVLALVKRNGFTGNGEKTGKMSFYFVVAAILILLQLVAASFLAHMDADDAFYVATATTSVHTDTVFSINPYTGYSYTRLPSRYVLSPFPIFLALISSLVGLHPAIVAHVIFPVVFIFMAYLVLYQYAKRWFPEDEHARGIFMIFCAVLIWFSAYSVYNSENFQMIRIWQGKACLASVFLPLLLYLGIGIILEKEQEYSWLLLLLADISCCLLSSMGIILACMMLVILLIMGLVRFHSLQKAACTALCCLPSLLLGLVYIMIR
;
A
#
# COMPACT_ATOMS: atom_id res chain seq x y z
N MET A 1 -17.60 20.21 10.22
CA MET A 1 -17.21 19.02 11.01
C MET A 1 -15.95 19.35 11.80
N ASN A 2 -15.92 19.08 13.11
CA ASN A 2 -14.79 19.39 13.99
C ASN A 2 -13.52 18.65 13.53
N MET A 3 -12.32 19.25 13.70
CA MET A 3 -11.04 18.68 13.33
C MET A 3 -10.80 17.31 14.00
N VAL A 4 -11.19 17.17 15.28
CA VAL A 4 -11.07 15.91 16.02
C VAL A 4 -11.84 14.77 15.32
N ILE A 5 -13.08 15.04 14.87
CA ILE A 5 -13.88 14.05 14.13
C ILE A 5 -13.19 13.65 12.83
N LYS A 6 -12.61 14.60 12.10
CA LYS A 6 -11.87 14.33 10.86
C LYS A 6 -10.64 13.45 11.10
N CYS A 7 -9.88 13.72 12.18
CA CYS A 7 -8.75 12.87 12.58
C CYS A 7 -9.19 11.46 12.97
N LEU A 8 -10.29 11.32 13.70
CA LEU A 8 -10.86 10.00 14.05
C LEU A 8 -11.32 9.23 12.81
N LEU A 9 -11.95 9.91 11.84
CA LEU A 9 -12.31 9.31 10.57
C LEU A 9 -11.07 8.89 9.76
N ALA A 10 -10.02 9.68 9.77
CA ALA A 10 -8.76 9.31 9.13
C ALA A 10 -8.15 8.06 9.78
N ALA A 11 -8.10 7.99 11.10
CA ALA A 11 -7.64 6.80 11.83
C ALA A 11 -8.52 5.58 11.55
N LEU A 12 -9.84 5.75 11.49
CA LEU A 12 -10.78 4.69 11.15
C LEU A 12 -10.51 4.14 9.75
N TRP A 13 -10.48 5.00 8.73
CA TRP A 13 -10.36 4.58 7.32
C TRP A 13 -8.96 4.13 6.92
N LEU A 14 -7.92 4.65 7.57
CA LEU A 14 -6.53 4.35 7.20
C LEU A 14 -5.85 3.34 8.13
N LEU A 15 -6.41 3.04 9.31
CA LEU A 15 -5.84 2.06 10.21
C LEU A 15 -6.83 0.95 10.57
N ALA A 16 -7.98 1.30 11.18
CA ALA A 16 -8.88 0.29 11.74
C ALA A 16 -9.57 -0.56 10.65
N VAL A 17 -10.12 0.08 9.61
CA VAL A 17 -10.82 -0.61 8.52
C VAL A 17 -9.88 -1.53 7.74
N PRO A 18 -8.69 -1.09 7.26
CA PRO A 18 -7.77 -1.98 6.59
C PRO A 18 -7.26 -3.10 7.50
N TRP A 19 -6.95 -2.81 8.77
CA TRP A 19 -6.50 -3.83 9.71
C TRP A 19 -7.53 -4.94 9.90
N ALA A 20 -8.80 -4.59 10.07
CA ALA A 20 -9.88 -5.56 10.20
C ALA A 20 -10.12 -6.34 8.90
N ALA A 21 -10.15 -5.65 7.74
CA ALA A 21 -10.34 -6.25 6.44
C ALA A 21 -9.22 -7.24 6.09
N GLY A 22 -7.97 -6.96 6.47
CA GLY A 22 -6.83 -7.85 6.25
C GLY A 22 -6.99 -9.23 6.90
N GLY A 23 -7.74 -9.30 8.00
CA GLY A 23 -8.10 -10.56 8.65
C GLY A 23 -8.84 -11.54 7.74
N VAL A 24 -9.60 -11.06 6.74
CA VAL A 24 -10.29 -11.91 5.76
C VAL A 24 -9.29 -12.66 4.89
N VAL A 25 -8.29 -11.96 4.36
CA VAL A 25 -7.30 -12.54 3.43
C VAL A 25 -6.31 -13.44 4.18
N LEU A 26 -5.99 -13.08 5.42
CA LEU A 26 -5.06 -13.84 6.27
C LEU A 26 -5.73 -14.97 7.05
N CYS A 27 -7.03 -15.15 6.94
CA CYS A 27 -7.77 -16.14 7.73
C CYS A 27 -7.26 -17.59 7.56
N LYS A 28 -6.63 -17.92 6.44
CA LYS A 28 -6.03 -19.24 6.14
C LYS A 28 -4.51 -19.23 6.17
N SER A 29 -3.87 -18.10 6.46
CA SER A 29 -2.41 -17.99 6.49
C SER A 29 -1.84 -18.61 7.76
N LYS A 30 -0.71 -19.30 7.62
CA LYS A 30 0.03 -19.90 8.76
C LYS A 30 0.68 -18.82 9.62
N LYS A 31 1.09 -17.71 9.00
CA LYS A 31 1.74 -16.55 9.65
C LYS A 31 0.81 -15.35 9.58
N SER A 32 0.16 -15.01 10.67
CA SER A 32 -0.65 -13.82 10.85
C SER A 32 -0.10 -13.01 12.02
N SER A 33 -0.07 -11.70 11.89
CA SER A 33 0.29 -10.75 12.95
C SER A 33 -0.50 -9.46 12.78
N MET A 34 -0.59 -8.63 13.83
CA MET A 34 -1.31 -7.36 13.74
C MET A 34 -0.78 -6.46 12.60
N GLY A 35 0.54 -6.38 12.44
CA GLY A 35 1.16 -5.63 11.34
C GLY A 35 0.85 -6.22 9.97
N MET A 36 0.88 -7.56 9.85
CA MET A 36 0.55 -8.22 8.59
C MET A 36 -0.93 -8.08 8.23
N ASN A 37 -1.85 -8.04 9.21
CA ASN A 37 -3.26 -7.74 8.97
C ASN A 37 -3.43 -6.34 8.35
N LEU A 38 -2.74 -5.33 8.87
CA LEU A 38 -2.80 -3.98 8.30
C LEU A 38 -2.27 -3.96 6.88
N LEU A 39 -1.10 -4.57 6.61
CA LEU A 39 -0.52 -4.64 5.27
C LEU A 39 -1.44 -5.36 4.27
N ALA A 40 -2.01 -6.52 4.67
CA ALA A 40 -2.96 -7.27 3.84
C ALA A 40 -4.24 -6.47 3.56
N GLY A 41 -4.73 -5.71 4.54
CA GLY A 41 -5.88 -4.83 4.36
C GLY A 41 -5.62 -3.68 3.40
N TYR A 42 -4.39 -3.15 3.39
CA TYR A 42 -3.99 -2.16 2.39
C TYR A 42 -3.89 -2.76 0.99
N LEU A 43 -3.41 -4.01 0.85
CA LEU A 43 -3.45 -4.70 -0.43
C LEU A 43 -4.88 -4.86 -0.94
N MET A 44 -5.85 -5.18 -0.06
CA MET A 44 -7.27 -5.19 -0.43
C MET A 44 -7.77 -3.80 -0.84
N MET A 45 -7.53 -2.80 -0.01
CA MET A 45 -8.04 -1.45 -0.23
C MET A 45 -7.50 -0.84 -1.53
N PHE A 46 -6.20 -1.02 -1.82
CA PHE A 46 -5.59 -0.52 -3.04
C PHE A 46 -6.04 -1.28 -4.28
N SER A 47 -6.18 -2.60 -4.17
CA SER A 47 -6.69 -3.42 -5.28
C SER A 47 -8.14 -3.06 -5.63
N PHE A 48 -9.01 -2.88 -4.64
CA PHE A 48 -10.38 -2.44 -4.88
C PHE A 48 -10.42 -1.00 -5.39
N ALA A 49 -9.58 -0.11 -4.87
CA ALA A 49 -9.48 1.26 -5.37
C ALA A 49 -9.06 1.29 -6.84
N GLU A 50 -8.09 0.46 -7.25
CA GLU A 50 -7.66 0.32 -8.64
C GLU A 50 -8.81 -0.14 -9.54
N ILE A 51 -9.42 -1.28 -9.21
CA ILE A 51 -10.50 -1.87 -10.03
C ILE A 51 -11.69 -0.91 -10.16
N LEU A 52 -12.12 -0.33 -9.04
CA LEU A 52 -13.27 0.58 -9.02
C LEU A 52 -12.96 1.90 -9.72
N ALA A 53 -11.73 2.44 -9.57
CA ALA A 53 -11.33 3.66 -10.24
C ALA A 53 -11.25 3.47 -11.75
N LEU A 54 -10.67 2.36 -12.22
CA LEU A 54 -10.68 2.03 -13.65
C LEU A 54 -12.11 1.92 -14.19
N ALA A 55 -12.99 1.19 -13.48
CA ALA A 55 -14.39 1.08 -13.87
C ALA A 55 -15.09 2.45 -13.93
N ALA A 56 -14.84 3.32 -12.93
CA ALA A 56 -15.41 4.66 -12.88
C ALA A 56 -14.90 5.56 -14.01
N ILE A 57 -13.62 5.47 -14.37
CA ILE A 57 -13.02 6.23 -15.48
C ILE A 57 -13.67 5.80 -16.81
N TRP A 58 -13.75 4.49 -17.06
CA TRP A 58 -14.33 3.97 -18.31
C TRP A 58 -15.82 4.24 -18.43
N ALA A 59 -16.58 4.11 -17.33
CA ALA A 59 -18.02 4.38 -17.29
C ALA A 59 -18.37 5.85 -17.04
N LYS A 60 -17.36 6.74 -16.88
CA LYS A 60 -17.54 8.17 -16.57
C LYS A 60 -18.40 8.40 -15.34
N LEU A 61 -18.22 7.58 -14.30
CA LEU A 61 -18.98 7.70 -13.06
C LEU A 61 -18.47 8.87 -12.20
N PRO A 62 -19.35 9.51 -11.40
CA PRO A 62 -18.93 10.57 -10.49
C PRO A 62 -18.14 10.02 -9.30
N LEU A 63 -17.33 10.89 -8.67
CA LEU A 63 -16.45 10.51 -7.56
C LEU A 63 -17.23 9.98 -6.35
N HIS A 64 -18.43 10.54 -6.06
CA HIS A 64 -19.23 10.09 -4.93
C HIS A 64 -19.67 8.62 -5.07
N VAL A 65 -19.97 8.13 -6.29
CA VAL A 65 -20.32 6.72 -6.52
C VAL A 65 -19.12 5.84 -6.19
N LEU A 66 -17.92 6.21 -6.68
CA LEU A 66 -16.68 5.49 -6.39
C LEU A 66 -16.36 5.49 -4.89
N LYS A 67 -16.54 6.64 -4.23
CA LYS A 67 -16.35 6.79 -2.78
C LYS A 67 -17.24 5.83 -1.99
N TYR A 68 -18.54 5.81 -2.24
CA TYR A 68 -19.47 4.94 -1.50
C TYR A 68 -19.26 3.46 -1.85
N SER A 69 -18.90 3.14 -3.09
CA SER A 69 -18.57 1.76 -3.49
C SER A 69 -17.34 1.23 -2.74
N LEU A 70 -16.25 2.01 -2.71
CA LEU A 70 -15.05 1.62 -1.96
C LEU A 70 -15.34 1.52 -0.46
N ALA A 71 -16.09 2.48 0.10
CA ALA A 71 -16.45 2.48 1.51
C ALA A 71 -17.30 1.25 1.87
N ALA A 72 -18.30 0.90 1.06
CA ALA A 72 -19.14 -0.26 1.28
C ALA A 72 -18.35 -1.58 1.23
N VAL A 73 -17.51 -1.76 0.21
CA VAL A 73 -16.67 -2.96 0.06
C VAL A 73 -15.70 -3.09 1.25
N MET A 74 -15.01 -2.03 1.61
CA MET A 74 -14.03 -2.08 2.72
C MET A 74 -14.71 -2.25 4.09
N ALA A 75 -15.86 -1.60 4.33
CA ALA A 75 -16.62 -1.78 5.56
C ALA A 75 -17.15 -3.22 5.67
N SER A 76 -17.69 -3.79 4.59
CA SER A 76 -18.15 -5.18 4.56
C SER A 76 -17.01 -6.15 4.82
N ALA A 77 -15.85 -5.92 4.21
CA ALA A 77 -14.66 -6.73 4.45
C ALA A 77 -14.16 -6.60 5.90
N ALA A 78 -14.19 -5.41 6.49
CA ALA A 78 -13.82 -5.20 7.89
C ALA A 78 -14.76 -5.94 8.85
N VAL A 79 -16.07 -5.84 8.64
CA VAL A 79 -17.08 -6.58 9.44
C VAL A 79 -16.84 -8.09 9.31
N LEU A 80 -16.65 -8.60 8.09
CA LEU A 80 -16.37 -10.02 7.87
C LEU A 80 -15.08 -10.45 8.57
N GLY A 81 -14.02 -9.62 8.51
CA GLY A 81 -12.76 -9.91 9.20
C GLY A 81 -12.92 -10.00 10.72
N ILE A 82 -13.70 -9.09 11.32
CA ILE A 82 -14.03 -9.14 12.75
C ILE A 82 -14.81 -10.42 13.09
N VAL A 83 -15.85 -10.73 12.31
CA VAL A 83 -16.66 -11.94 12.53
C VAL A 83 -15.79 -13.20 12.45
N LEU A 84 -14.94 -13.31 11.42
CA LEU A 84 -14.02 -14.45 11.29
C LEU A 84 -13.05 -14.58 12.47
N ALA A 85 -12.56 -13.47 13.01
CA ALA A 85 -11.69 -13.46 14.17
C ALA A 85 -12.43 -13.94 15.44
N LEU A 86 -13.68 -13.52 15.62
CA LEU A 86 -14.52 -13.94 16.75
C LEU A 86 -14.89 -15.43 16.67
N VAL A 87 -15.29 -15.90 15.48
CA VAL A 87 -15.68 -17.31 15.26
C VAL A 87 -14.51 -18.27 15.46
N LYS A 88 -13.30 -17.90 15.00
CA LYS A 88 -12.14 -18.79 15.13
C LYS A 88 -11.57 -18.89 16.54
N ARG A 89 -12.06 -18.12 17.54
CA ARG A 89 -11.52 -18.02 18.91
C ARG A 89 -10.01 -17.68 19.01
N ASN A 90 -9.30 -17.73 17.91
CA ASN A 90 -7.92 -17.28 17.77
C ASN A 90 -8.00 -15.86 17.28
N GLY A 91 -8.08 -14.88 18.16
CA GLY A 91 -8.21 -13.48 17.82
C GLY A 91 -7.24 -13.04 16.70
N PHE A 92 -7.28 -11.79 16.30
CA PHE A 92 -6.36 -11.16 15.31
C PHE A 92 -4.86 -11.31 15.66
N THR A 93 -4.55 -11.86 16.82
CA THR A 93 -3.22 -12.27 17.24
C THR A 93 -2.98 -13.70 16.78
N GLY A 94 -2.08 -13.88 15.81
CA GLY A 94 -1.58 -15.22 15.44
C GLY A 94 -1.12 -15.99 16.69
N ASN A 95 -1.14 -17.30 16.62
CA ASN A 95 -0.74 -18.20 17.70
C ASN A 95 0.51 -17.69 18.42
N GLY A 96 0.30 -17.12 19.61
CA GLY A 96 1.31 -16.98 20.64
C GLY A 96 2.68 -16.46 20.18
N GLU A 97 2.78 -15.25 19.62
CA GLU A 97 4.02 -14.52 19.84
C GLU A 97 4.12 -14.41 21.38
N LYS A 98 4.97 -15.25 21.96
CA LYS A 98 5.38 -15.05 23.36
C LYS A 98 5.83 -13.60 23.43
N THR A 99 5.12 -12.78 24.19
CA THR A 99 5.53 -11.41 24.49
C THR A 99 6.81 -11.50 25.32
N GLY A 100 7.94 -11.65 24.62
CA GLY A 100 9.25 -11.45 25.21
C GLY A 100 9.34 -10.02 25.75
N LYS A 101 10.20 -9.79 26.74
CA LYS A 101 10.47 -8.42 27.19
C LYS A 101 10.97 -7.63 25.99
N MET A 102 10.30 -6.53 25.68
CA MET A 102 10.67 -5.65 24.56
C MET A 102 12.14 -5.24 24.69
N SER A 103 12.94 -5.54 23.67
CA SER A 103 14.37 -5.23 23.68
C SER A 103 14.58 -3.71 23.74
N PHE A 104 15.59 -3.26 24.49
CA PHE A 104 16.02 -1.87 24.52
C PHE A 104 16.26 -1.30 23.11
N TYR A 105 16.89 -2.06 22.23
CA TYR A 105 17.14 -1.66 20.85
C TYR A 105 15.85 -1.44 20.06
N PHE A 106 14.80 -2.20 20.34
CA PHE A 106 13.49 -1.99 19.71
C PHE A 106 12.85 -0.68 20.17
N VAL A 107 13.01 -0.31 21.45
CA VAL A 107 12.53 0.99 21.97
C VAL A 107 13.27 2.14 21.28
N VAL A 108 14.59 2.04 21.14
CA VAL A 108 15.39 3.06 20.42
C VAL A 108 14.94 3.17 18.97
N ALA A 109 14.75 2.06 18.26
CA ALA A 109 14.21 2.05 16.90
C ALA A 109 12.84 2.74 16.82
N ALA A 110 11.93 2.42 17.73
CA ALA A 110 10.59 3.00 17.79
C ALA A 110 10.63 4.53 17.99
N ILE A 111 11.54 5.03 18.84
CA ILE A 111 11.74 6.47 19.05
C ILE A 111 12.25 7.14 17.76
N LEU A 112 13.27 6.56 17.09
CA LEU A 112 13.79 7.08 15.83
C LEU A 112 12.71 7.12 14.73
N ILE A 113 11.90 6.07 14.62
CA ILE A 113 10.78 6.01 13.67
C ILE A 113 9.73 7.07 14.03
N LEU A 114 9.35 7.19 15.30
CA LEU A 114 8.38 8.20 15.74
C LEU A 114 8.85 9.62 15.40
N LEU A 115 10.14 9.93 15.61
CA LEU A 115 10.70 11.22 15.23
C LEU A 115 10.59 11.46 13.71
N GLN A 116 10.76 10.44 12.88
CA GLN A 116 10.58 10.56 11.43
C GLN A 116 9.12 10.82 11.05
N LEU A 117 8.16 10.12 11.68
CA LEU A 117 6.73 10.33 11.46
C LEU A 117 6.33 11.78 11.81
N VAL A 118 6.83 12.27 12.93
CA VAL A 118 6.61 13.66 13.36
C VAL A 118 7.26 14.64 12.37
N ALA A 119 8.53 14.44 12.03
CA ALA A 119 9.25 15.30 11.09
C ALA A 119 8.55 15.37 9.73
N ALA A 120 8.15 14.21 9.16
CA ALA A 120 7.46 14.15 7.89
C ALA A 120 6.09 14.87 7.89
N SER A 121 5.42 14.95 9.05
CA SER A 121 4.13 15.66 9.19
C SER A 121 4.28 17.17 9.31
N PHE A 122 5.32 17.64 10.03
CA PHE A 122 5.52 19.05 10.31
C PHE A 122 6.43 19.77 9.31
N LEU A 123 7.35 19.03 8.67
CA LEU A 123 8.27 19.56 7.66
C LEU A 123 7.73 19.26 6.24
N ALA A 124 6.43 19.52 6.06
CA ALA A 124 5.79 19.33 4.76
C ALA A 124 6.54 20.06 3.66
N HIS A 125 6.88 19.35 2.59
CA HIS A 125 7.63 19.87 1.46
C HIS A 125 6.72 19.99 0.23
N MET A 126 6.69 21.17 -0.37
CA MET A 126 6.04 21.39 -1.67
C MET A 126 6.93 20.82 -2.78
N ASP A 127 6.31 20.10 -3.70
CA ASP A 127 7.00 19.48 -4.83
C ASP A 127 6.28 19.83 -6.14
N ALA A 128 7.02 19.87 -7.24
CA ALA A 128 6.44 20.07 -8.58
C ALA A 128 5.34 19.04 -8.92
N ASP A 129 5.41 17.84 -8.35
CA ASP A 129 4.39 16.79 -8.51
C ASP A 129 3.05 17.12 -7.83
N ASP A 130 2.99 18.12 -6.92
CA ASP A 130 1.72 18.64 -6.37
C ASP A 130 0.79 19.15 -7.46
N ALA A 131 1.34 19.76 -8.50
CA ALA A 131 0.61 20.24 -9.66
C ALA A 131 -0.17 19.11 -10.36
N PHE A 132 0.22 17.85 -10.14
CA PHE A 132 -0.53 16.71 -10.66
C PHE A 132 -1.32 16.00 -9.54
N TYR A 133 -0.67 15.46 -8.53
CA TYR A 133 -1.33 14.60 -7.52
C TYR A 133 -2.38 15.35 -6.71
N VAL A 134 -2.00 16.46 -6.09
CA VAL A 134 -2.88 17.25 -5.23
C VAL A 134 -3.91 18.01 -6.05
N ALA A 135 -3.50 18.59 -7.18
CA ALA A 135 -4.41 19.35 -8.03
C ALA A 135 -5.47 18.43 -8.67
N THR A 136 -5.11 17.23 -9.16
CA THR A 136 -6.07 16.25 -9.68
C THR A 136 -7.06 15.82 -8.61
N ALA A 137 -6.57 15.50 -7.40
CA ALA A 137 -7.44 15.11 -6.30
C ALA A 137 -8.39 16.24 -5.87
N THR A 138 -7.88 17.48 -5.78
CA THR A 138 -8.68 18.65 -5.45
C THR A 138 -9.76 18.92 -6.49
N THR A 139 -9.38 18.88 -7.78
CA THR A 139 -10.32 19.05 -8.89
C THR A 139 -11.40 17.97 -8.83
N SER A 140 -11.02 16.70 -8.64
CA SER A 140 -11.97 15.59 -8.57
C SER A 140 -12.96 15.73 -7.41
N VAL A 141 -12.50 16.19 -6.22
CA VAL A 141 -13.37 16.44 -5.07
C VAL A 141 -14.33 17.61 -5.32
N HIS A 142 -13.85 18.70 -5.94
CA HIS A 142 -14.67 19.89 -6.20
C HIS A 142 -15.71 19.68 -7.29
N THR A 143 -15.38 18.93 -8.33
CA THR A 143 -16.24 18.74 -9.49
C THR A 143 -17.04 17.45 -9.45
N ASP A 144 -16.81 16.63 -8.43
CA ASP A 144 -17.39 15.28 -8.30
C ASP A 144 -17.14 14.40 -9.54
N THR A 145 -15.94 14.50 -10.13
CA THR A 145 -15.58 13.76 -11.36
C THR A 145 -14.31 12.95 -11.16
N VAL A 146 -14.11 11.95 -12.02
CA VAL A 146 -12.90 11.10 -12.02
C VAL A 146 -12.17 11.33 -13.35
N PHE A 147 -11.03 12.01 -13.31
CA PHE A 147 -10.20 12.36 -14.49
C PHE A 147 -10.97 13.02 -15.67
N SER A 148 -12.05 13.75 -15.39
CA SER A 148 -12.82 14.43 -16.43
C SER A 148 -12.27 15.81 -16.76
N ILE A 149 -11.71 16.50 -15.78
CA ILE A 149 -11.18 17.85 -15.88
C ILE A 149 -9.68 17.86 -15.70
N ASN A 150 -8.98 18.51 -16.61
CA ASN A 150 -7.54 18.70 -16.53
C ASN A 150 -7.22 19.75 -15.44
N PRO A 151 -6.50 19.40 -14.37
CA PRO A 151 -6.23 20.30 -13.25
C PRO A 151 -5.35 21.49 -13.62
N TYR A 152 -4.60 21.42 -14.73
CA TYR A 152 -3.74 22.51 -15.19
C TYR A 152 -4.49 23.59 -15.96
N THR A 153 -5.55 23.22 -16.67
CA THR A 153 -6.26 24.13 -17.59
C THR A 153 -7.68 24.45 -17.14
N GLY A 154 -8.26 23.62 -16.27
CA GLY A 154 -9.67 23.71 -15.85
C GLY A 154 -10.68 23.25 -16.92
N TYR A 155 -10.23 22.81 -18.09
CA TYR A 155 -11.09 22.31 -19.17
C TYR A 155 -11.20 20.79 -19.12
N SER A 156 -12.24 20.25 -19.75
CA SER A 156 -12.38 18.80 -19.90
C SER A 156 -11.22 18.22 -20.72
N TYR A 157 -10.76 17.04 -20.34
CA TYR A 157 -9.76 16.32 -21.11
C TYR A 157 -10.32 15.98 -22.51
N THR A 158 -9.62 16.37 -23.56
CA THR A 158 -9.90 15.93 -24.93
C THR A 158 -9.43 14.50 -25.16
N ARG A 159 -8.32 14.12 -24.52
CA ARG A 159 -7.77 12.77 -24.49
C ARG A 159 -7.20 12.50 -23.11
N LEU A 160 -7.61 11.40 -22.47
CA LEU A 160 -7.06 10.99 -21.17
C LEU A 160 -5.59 10.61 -21.30
N PRO A 161 -4.73 11.09 -20.40
CA PRO A 161 -3.32 10.72 -20.41
C PRO A 161 -3.18 9.25 -19.99
N SER A 162 -2.87 8.36 -20.94
CA SER A 162 -2.79 6.91 -20.76
C SER A 162 -1.97 6.48 -19.54
N ARG A 163 -0.87 7.20 -19.27
CA ARG A 163 0.01 6.95 -18.14
C ARG A 163 -0.70 7.04 -16.77
N TYR A 164 -1.63 7.96 -16.60
CA TYR A 164 -2.26 8.24 -15.31
C TYR A 164 -3.62 7.54 -15.15
N VAL A 165 -4.28 7.25 -16.24
CA VAL A 165 -5.57 6.54 -16.26
C VAL A 165 -5.43 5.13 -15.71
N LEU A 166 -4.31 4.46 -16.01
CA LEU A 166 -4.03 3.09 -15.56
C LEU A 166 -3.31 3.03 -14.19
N SER A 167 -3.13 4.16 -13.53
CA SER A 167 -2.52 4.25 -12.19
C SER A 167 -3.15 5.41 -11.44
N PRO A 168 -4.45 5.30 -11.07
CA PRO A 168 -5.25 6.42 -10.60
C PRO A 168 -5.02 6.74 -9.11
N PHE A 169 -3.78 6.70 -8.62
CA PHE A 169 -3.47 7.03 -7.23
C PHE A 169 -3.95 8.42 -6.77
N PRO A 170 -3.94 9.50 -7.63
CA PRO A 170 -4.55 10.77 -7.24
C PRO A 170 -6.05 10.67 -6.95
N ILE A 171 -6.74 9.73 -7.58
CA ILE A 171 -8.17 9.48 -7.28
C ILE A 171 -8.32 8.78 -5.93
N PHE A 172 -7.41 7.87 -5.56
CA PHE A 172 -7.38 7.32 -4.20
C PHE A 172 -7.19 8.43 -3.14
N LEU A 173 -6.30 9.40 -3.39
CA LEU A 173 -6.16 10.59 -2.54
C LEU A 173 -7.48 11.37 -2.44
N ALA A 174 -8.17 11.60 -3.56
CA ALA A 174 -9.48 12.26 -3.58
C ALA A 174 -10.54 11.50 -2.77
N LEU A 175 -10.58 10.16 -2.90
CA LEU A 175 -11.50 9.29 -2.15
C LEU A 175 -11.30 9.41 -0.65
N ILE A 176 -10.07 9.26 -0.17
CA ILE A 176 -9.75 9.38 1.26
C ILE A 176 -10.08 10.79 1.75
N SER A 177 -9.69 11.84 1.01
CA SER A 177 -10.00 13.22 1.35
C SER A 177 -11.50 13.46 1.50
N SER A 178 -12.30 12.95 0.56
CA SER A 178 -13.75 13.03 0.60
C SER A 178 -14.40 12.22 1.73
N LEU A 179 -13.83 11.06 2.09
CA LEU A 179 -14.31 10.21 3.20
C LEU A 179 -14.06 10.86 4.57
N VAL A 180 -12.89 11.46 4.76
CA VAL A 180 -12.50 12.06 6.04
C VAL A 180 -12.91 13.53 6.15
N GLY A 181 -13.30 14.16 5.05
CA GLY A 181 -13.69 15.56 4.99
C GLY A 181 -12.53 16.54 5.18
N LEU A 182 -11.32 16.15 4.74
CA LEU A 182 -10.11 16.98 4.75
C LEU A 182 -9.71 17.38 3.34
N HIS A 183 -9.07 18.54 3.21
CA HIS A 183 -8.53 18.97 1.93
C HIS A 183 -7.45 17.99 1.43
N PRO A 184 -7.39 17.66 0.12
CA PRO A 184 -6.40 16.72 -0.41
C PRO A 184 -4.95 17.04 -0.07
N ALA A 185 -4.57 18.32 0.00
CA ALA A 185 -3.23 18.73 0.41
C ALA A 185 -2.90 18.31 1.86
N ILE A 186 -3.87 18.38 2.80
CA ILE A 186 -3.67 17.94 4.18
C ILE A 186 -3.52 16.42 4.24
N VAL A 187 -4.34 15.70 3.48
CA VAL A 187 -4.25 14.23 3.42
C VAL A 187 -2.91 13.81 2.81
N ALA A 188 -2.49 14.45 1.72
CA ALA A 188 -1.24 14.14 1.04
C ALA A 188 -0.01 14.44 1.91
N HIS A 189 0.08 15.66 2.46
CA HIS A 189 1.32 16.13 3.10
C HIS A 189 1.41 15.88 4.60
N VAL A 190 0.30 15.58 5.27
CA VAL A 190 0.30 15.35 6.73
C VAL A 190 -0.09 13.92 7.09
N ILE A 191 -1.17 13.39 6.48
CA ILE A 191 -1.72 12.09 6.89
C ILE A 191 -0.99 10.93 6.20
N PHE A 192 -0.86 10.97 4.86
CA PHE A 192 -0.23 9.90 4.09
C PHE A 192 1.22 9.64 4.51
N PRO A 193 2.08 10.66 4.77
CA PRO A 193 3.43 10.40 5.26
C PRO A 193 3.47 9.59 6.54
N VAL A 194 2.64 9.92 7.54
CA VAL A 194 2.55 9.15 8.80
C VAL A 194 2.18 7.70 8.53
N VAL A 195 1.15 7.49 7.74
CA VAL A 195 0.62 6.15 7.48
C VAL A 195 1.59 5.32 6.64
N PHE A 196 2.11 5.88 5.54
CA PHE A 196 2.92 5.11 4.60
C PHE A 196 4.36 4.90 5.08
N ILE A 197 4.96 5.86 5.83
CA ILE A 197 6.25 5.63 6.50
C ILE A 197 6.08 4.53 7.55
N PHE A 198 5.01 4.56 8.34
CA PHE A 198 4.73 3.50 9.29
C PHE A 198 4.58 2.14 8.61
N MET A 199 3.88 2.07 7.47
CA MET A 199 3.75 0.84 6.68
C MET A 199 5.11 0.36 6.13
N ALA A 200 5.97 1.27 5.65
CA ALA A 200 7.31 0.91 5.19
C ALA A 200 8.11 0.23 6.31
N TYR A 201 8.07 0.79 7.51
CA TYR A 201 8.71 0.16 8.68
C TYR A 201 8.04 -1.15 9.09
N LEU A 202 6.72 -1.29 8.95
CA LEU A 202 6.06 -2.58 9.16
C LEU A 202 6.57 -3.65 8.18
N VAL A 203 6.78 -3.29 6.92
CA VAL A 203 7.35 -4.22 5.92
C VAL A 203 8.78 -4.60 6.29
N LEU A 204 9.64 -3.63 6.62
CA LEU A 204 10.99 -3.88 7.10
C LEU A 204 11.01 -4.77 8.35
N TYR A 205 10.06 -4.57 9.26
CA TYR A 205 9.93 -5.42 10.44
C TYR A 205 9.51 -6.87 10.10
N GLN A 206 8.71 -7.10 9.04
CA GLN A 206 8.44 -8.47 8.57
C GLN A 206 9.73 -9.14 8.06
N TYR A 207 10.62 -8.40 7.36
CA TYR A 207 11.94 -8.90 6.99
C TYR A 207 12.81 -9.19 8.22
N ALA A 208 12.83 -8.30 9.22
CA ALA A 208 13.55 -8.52 10.46
C ALA A 208 13.10 -9.81 11.17
N LYS A 209 11.79 -10.06 11.24
CA LYS A 209 11.24 -11.31 11.80
C LYS A 209 11.64 -12.54 11.00
N ARG A 210 11.74 -12.44 9.68
CA ARG A 210 12.17 -13.56 8.82
C ARG A 210 13.63 -13.90 8.99
N TRP A 211 14.50 -12.88 9.08
CA TRP A 211 15.96 -13.08 9.16
C TRP A 211 16.45 -13.36 10.59
N PHE A 212 15.74 -12.85 11.60
CA PHE A 212 16.08 -13.00 13.02
C PHE A 212 14.88 -13.54 13.81
N PRO A 213 14.41 -14.80 13.56
CA PRO A 213 13.15 -15.30 14.06
C PRO A 213 13.06 -15.39 15.59
N GLU A 214 14.20 -15.62 16.27
CA GLU A 214 14.24 -15.77 17.75
C GLU A 214 15.04 -14.68 18.44
N ASP A 215 15.71 -13.80 17.72
CA ASP A 215 16.58 -12.77 18.27
C ASP A 215 15.95 -11.39 18.21
N GLU A 216 15.30 -10.99 19.32
CA GLU A 216 14.68 -9.65 19.43
C GLU A 216 15.71 -8.53 19.46
N HIS A 217 16.94 -8.77 19.94
CA HIS A 217 18.00 -7.77 19.92
C HIS A 217 18.45 -7.49 18.50
N ALA A 218 18.72 -8.54 17.71
CA ALA A 218 19.08 -8.39 16.29
C ALA A 218 17.98 -7.69 15.49
N ARG A 219 16.69 -8.02 15.73
CA ARG A 219 15.56 -7.29 15.12
C ARG A 219 15.58 -5.79 15.45
N GLY A 220 15.78 -5.45 16.72
CA GLY A 220 15.87 -4.06 17.17
C GLY A 220 17.05 -3.32 16.53
N ILE A 221 18.23 -3.93 16.48
CA ILE A 221 19.42 -3.37 15.83
C ILE A 221 19.20 -3.17 14.33
N PHE A 222 18.62 -4.16 13.65
CA PHE A 222 18.24 -4.05 12.22
C PHE A 222 17.32 -2.85 11.98
N MET A 223 16.29 -2.67 12.81
CA MET A 223 15.36 -1.55 12.69
C MET A 223 16.03 -0.19 12.98
N ILE A 224 17.00 -0.12 13.91
CA ILE A 224 17.82 1.08 14.14
C ILE A 224 18.61 1.42 12.87
N PHE A 225 19.32 0.45 12.29
CA PHE A 225 20.07 0.68 11.04
C PHE A 225 19.18 1.16 9.90
N CYS A 226 18.01 0.56 9.72
CA CYS A 226 17.05 1.03 8.72
C CYS A 226 16.62 2.48 9.00
N ALA A 227 16.30 2.82 10.25
CA ALA A 227 15.88 4.16 10.61
C ALA A 227 16.99 5.20 10.40
N VAL A 228 18.24 4.86 10.76
CA VAL A 228 19.41 5.75 10.56
C VAL A 228 19.70 5.93 9.07
N LEU A 229 19.69 4.86 8.28
CA LEU A 229 19.92 4.95 6.83
C LEU A 229 18.88 5.86 6.16
N ILE A 230 17.61 5.72 6.52
CA ILE A 230 16.53 6.56 5.98
C ILE A 230 16.70 8.01 6.41
N TRP A 231 17.08 8.25 7.67
CA TRP A 231 17.27 9.62 8.21
C TRP A 231 18.41 10.37 7.52
N PHE A 232 19.50 9.68 7.23
CA PHE A 232 20.71 10.28 6.62
C PHE A 232 20.80 10.07 5.11
N SER A 233 19.70 9.81 4.43
CA SER A 233 19.66 9.51 3.00
C SER A 233 19.76 10.73 2.06
N ALA A 234 19.85 11.94 2.59
CA ALA A 234 19.81 13.18 1.79
C ALA A 234 21.06 13.43 0.89
N TYR A 235 21.94 12.46 0.76
CA TYR A 235 23.10 12.53 -0.15
C TYR A 235 22.72 12.47 -1.64
N SER A 236 21.53 12.01 -1.96
CA SER A 236 20.97 12.01 -3.32
C SER A 236 19.45 12.27 -3.30
N VAL A 237 18.99 13.07 -4.25
CA VAL A 237 17.55 13.36 -4.43
C VAL A 237 16.79 12.14 -4.97
N TYR A 238 17.49 11.19 -5.60
CA TYR A 238 16.87 10.07 -6.33
C TYR A 238 16.97 8.72 -5.62
N ASN A 239 17.37 8.68 -4.34
CA ASN A 239 17.37 7.41 -3.60
C ASN A 239 15.98 7.12 -2.99
N SER A 240 15.71 5.83 -2.73
CA SER A 240 14.43 5.35 -2.20
C SER A 240 14.16 5.87 -0.78
N GLU A 241 15.20 6.01 0.02
CA GLU A 241 15.12 6.44 1.42
C GLU A 241 14.72 7.92 1.52
N ASN A 242 15.32 8.77 0.67
CA ASN A 242 14.94 10.17 0.57
C ASN A 242 13.48 10.32 0.06
N PHE A 243 13.09 9.50 -0.92
CA PHE A 243 11.69 9.47 -1.37
C PHE A 243 10.74 9.03 -0.27
N GLN A 244 11.13 8.08 0.57
CA GLN A 244 10.33 7.67 1.73
C GLN A 244 10.08 8.82 2.71
N MET A 245 11.08 9.67 2.98
CA MET A 245 10.93 10.77 3.93
C MET A 245 10.18 11.97 3.36
N ILE A 246 10.45 12.35 2.11
CA ILE A 246 10.00 13.62 1.54
C ILE A 246 8.79 13.43 0.63
N ARG A 247 8.69 12.32 -0.10
CA ARG A 247 7.73 12.13 -1.20
C ARG A 247 6.83 10.92 -1.06
N ILE A 248 6.74 10.29 0.10
CA ILE A 248 5.99 9.02 0.24
C ILE A 248 4.49 9.16 -0.07
N TRP A 249 3.97 10.37 -0.04
CA TRP A 249 2.61 10.70 -0.46
C TRP A 249 2.39 10.59 -1.99
N GLN A 250 3.45 10.47 -2.78
CA GLN A 250 3.39 10.19 -4.21
C GLN A 250 3.34 8.69 -4.43
N GLY A 251 2.49 8.24 -5.37
CA GLY A 251 2.34 6.82 -5.65
C GLY A 251 3.67 6.12 -5.98
N LYS A 252 4.56 6.76 -6.75
CA LYS A 252 5.88 6.19 -7.11
C LYS A 252 6.79 5.95 -5.89
N ALA A 253 6.77 6.84 -4.91
CA ALA A 253 7.57 6.71 -3.70
C ALA A 253 6.97 5.65 -2.75
N CYS A 254 5.64 5.65 -2.57
CA CYS A 254 4.93 4.63 -1.82
C CYS A 254 5.13 3.23 -2.44
N LEU A 255 5.12 3.13 -3.79
CA LEU A 255 5.44 1.91 -4.51
C LEU A 255 6.83 1.38 -4.14
N ALA A 256 7.86 2.23 -4.22
CA ALA A 256 9.25 1.84 -3.97
C ALA A 256 9.50 1.47 -2.50
N SER A 257 8.93 2.24 -1.56
CA SER A 257 9.23 2.09 -0.13
C SER A 257 8.36 1.04 0.58
N VAL A 258 7.14 0.77 0.07
CA VAL A 258 6.18 -0.12 0.75
C VAL A 258 5.81 -1.32 -0.11
N PHE A 259 5.28 -1.09 -1.31
CA PHE A 259 4.56 -2.15 -2.03
C PHE A 259 5.47 -3.10 -2.81
N LEU A 260 6.54 -2.63 -3.43
CA LEU A 260 7.53 -3.53 -4.04
C LEU A 260 8.29 -4.37 -3.00
N PRO A 261 8.77 -3.80 -1.87
CA PRO A 261 9.30 -4.62 -0.79
C PRO A 261 8.29 -5.63 -0.23
N LEU A 262 7.02 -5.24 -0.07
CA LEU A 262 5.98 -6.16 0.40
C LEU A 262 5.70 -7.27 -0.63
N LEU A 263 5.62 -6.95 -1.92
CA LEU A 263 5.46 -7.92 -3.01
C LEU A 263 6.61 -8.94 -3.00
N LEU A 264 7.85 -8.47 -2.85
CA LEU A 264 9.02 -9.34 -2.72
C LEU A 264 8.94 -10.24 -1.48
N TYR A 265 8.59 -9.68 -0.32
CA TYR A 265 8.42 -10.43 0.92
C TYR A 265 7.39 -11.56 0.78
N LEU A 266 6.22 -11.25 0.22
CA LEU A 266 5.17 -12.23 -0.04
C LEU A 266 5.61 -13.28 -1.08
N GLY A 267 6.25 -12.83 -2.16
CA GLY A 267 6.75 -13.69 -3.21
C GLY A 267 7.79 -14.70 -2.70
N ILE A 268 8.70 -14.28 -1.83
CA ILE A 268 9.62 -15.20 -1.16
C ILE A 268 8.85 -16.26 -0.37
N GLY A 269 7.88 -15.86 0.48
CA GLY A 269 7.13 -16.77 1.32
C GLY A 269 6.15 -17.69 0.58
N ILE A 270 5.76 -17.34 -0.65
CA ILE A 270 4.79 -18.13 -1.45
C ILE A 270 5.52 -19.00 -2.47
N ILE A 271 6.50 -18.43 -3.16
CA ILE A 271 7.15 -19.05 -4.32
C ILE A 271 8.42 -19.79 -3.92
N LEU A 272 9.26 -19.14 -3.11
CA LEU A 272 10.63 -19.63 -2.82
C LEU A 272 10.72 -20.47 -1.54
N GLU A 273 9.71 -20.48 -0.68
CA GLU A 273 9.66 -21.37 0.48
C GLU A 273 9.07 -22.73 0.13
N LYS A 274 9.57 -23.79 0.83
CA LYS A 274 9.07 -25.17 0.64
C LYS A 274 7.62 -25.27 1.05
N GLU A 275 7.26 -24.72 2.22
CA GLU A 275 5.90 -24.60 2.68
C GLU A 275 5.38 -23.18 2.42
N GLN A 276 4.25 -23.11 1.74
CA GLN A 276 3.61 -21.85 1.45
C GLN A 276 3.14 -21.16 2.74
N GLU A 277 3.65 -19.95 2.99
CA GLU A 277 3.34 -19.16 4.19
C GLU A 277 2.05 -18.36 4.05
N TYR A 278 1.79 -17.85 2.84
CA TYR A 278 0.66 -16.96 2.52
C TYR A 278 -0.12 -17.47 1.30
N SER A 279 -1.33 -16.96 1.12
CA SER A 279 -2.18 -17.32 -0.01
C SER A 279 -1.74 -16.62 -1.32
N TRP A 280 -1.98 -17.27 -2.46
CA TRP A 280 -1.80 -16.67 -3.79
C TRP A 280 -2.64 -15.41 -3.99
N LEU A 281 -3.79 -15.32 -3.30
CA LEU A 281 -4.62 -14.12 -3.31
C LEU A 281 -3.87 -12.89 -2.82
N LEU A 282 -3.02 -13.00 -1.77
CA LEU A 282 -2.22 -11.88 -1.29
C LEU A 282 -1.22 -11.40 -2.34
N LEU A 283 -0.62 -12.32 -3.09
CA LEU A 283 0.31 -11.98 -4.15
C LEU A 283 -0.39 -11.27 -5.32
N LEU A 284 -1.58 -11.76 -5.70
CA LEU A 284 -2.43 -11.12 -6.71
C LEU A 284 -2.84 -9.71 -6.29
N LEU A 285 -3.30 -9.54 -5.04
CA LEU A 285 -3.65 -8.23 -4.51
C LEU A 285 -2.44 -7.28 -4.45
N ALA A 286 -1.24 -7.81 -4.18
CA ALA A 286 -0.01 -7.00 -4.17
C ALA A 286 0.34 -6.51 -5.58
N ASP A 287 0.19 -7.35 -6.61
CA ASP A 287 0.37 -6.95 -8.01
C ASP A 287 -0.59 -5.83 -8.41
N ILE A 288 -1.89 -6.01 -8.17
CA ILE A 288 -2.91 -4.99 -8.47
C ILE A 288 -2.64 -3.69 -7.69
N SER A 289 -2.24 -3.78 -6.42
CA SER A 289 -1.91 -2.60 -5.60
C SER A 289 -0.73 -1.80 -6.17
N CYS A 290 0.26 -2.49 -6.74
CA CYS A 290 1.38 -1.82 -7.43
C CYS A 290 0.90 -1.05 -8.67
N CYS A 291 -0.10 -1.55 -9.38
CA CYS A 291 -0.68 -0.89 -10.54
C CYS A 291 -1.36 0.44 -10.17
N LEU A 292 -2.12 0.49 -9.08
CA LEU A 292 -2.75 1.72 -8.57
C LEU A 292 -1.74 2.86 -8.38
N LEU A 293 -0.58 2.52 -7.83
CA LEU A 293 0.38 3.50 -7.35
C LEU A 293 1.10 4.25 -8.47
N SER A 294 1.48 3.55 -9.52
CA SER A 294 2.24 4.15 -10.63
C SER A 294 2.25 3.25 -11.85
N SER A 295 2.31 3.83 -13.04
CA SER A 295 2.57 3.09 -14.27
C SER A 295 3.90 2.30 -14.25
N MET A 296 4.89 2.77 -13.46
CA MET A 296 6.09 1.99 -13.17
C MET A 296 5.76 0.72 -12.35
N GLY A 297 4.74 0.75 -11.52
CA GLY A 297 4.28 -0.40 -10.75
C GLY A 297 3.80 -1.54 -11.65
N ILE A 298 3.10 -1.23 -12.73
CA ILE A 298 2.67 -2.21 -13.74
C ILE A 298 3.87 -3.00 -14.28
N ILE A 299 4.96 -2.30 -14.59
CA ILE A 299 6.16 -2.92 -15.16
C ILE A 299 6.98 -3.64 -14.07
N LEU A 300 7.28 -2.95 -12.97
CA LEU A 300 8.20 -3.46 -11.94
C LEU A 300 7.61 -4.64 -11.17
N ALA A 301 6.30 -4.63 -10.87
CA ALA A 301 5.65 -5.76 -10.21
C ALA A 301 5.69 -7.01 -11.10
N CYS A 302 5.32 -6.86 -12.39
CA CYS A 302 5.42 -7.96 -13.36
C CYS A 302 6.84 -8.50 -13.46
N MET A 303 7.86 -7.63 -13.62
CA MET A 303 9.27 -8.06 -13.71
C MET A 303 9.71 -8.81 -12.45
N MET A 304 9.34 -8.31 -11.27
CA MET A 304 9.68 -8.97 -9.99
C MET A 304 9.03 -10.35 -9.88
N LEU A 305 7.76 -10.48 -10.25
CA LEU A 305 7.06 -11.77 -10.23
C LEU A 305 7.63 -12.74 -11.25
N VAL A 306 8.04 -12.29 -12.44
CA VAL A 306 8.72 -13.13 -13.44
C VAL A 306 10.08 -13.63 -12.92
N ILE A 307 10.87 -12.78 -12.27
CA ILE A 307 12.14 -13.20 -11.66
C ILE A 307 11.86 -14.27 -10.58
N LEU A 308 10.90 -14.03 -9.69
CA LEU A 308 10.54 -14.99 -8.64
C LEU A 308 10.01 -16.31 -9.22
N LEU A 309 9.26 -16.26 -10.32
CA LEU A 309 8.78 -17.42 -11.05
C LEU A 309 9.96 -18.26 -11.57
N ILE A 310 10.93 -17.63 -12.23
CA ILE A 310 12.14 -18.31 -12.74
C ILE A 310 12.90 -18.94 -11.57
N MET A 311 13.14 -18.19 -10.49
CA MET A 311 13.82 -18.71 -9.29
C MET A 311 13.07 -19.89 -8.67
N GLY A 312 11.74 -19.81 -8.58
CA GLY A 312 10.89 -20.89 -8.07
C GLY A 312 10.92 -22.15 -8.96
N LEU A 313 10.91 -21.96 -10.28
CA LEU A 313 11.06 -23.07 -11.25
C LEU A 313 12.40 -23.75 -11.11
N VAL A 314 13.51 -22.99 -11.04
CA VAL A 314 14.86 -23.55 -10.87
C VAL A 314 14.97 -24.29 -9.53
N ARG A 315 14.38 -23.78 -8.47
CA ARG A 315 14.51 -24.35 -7.12
C ARG A 315 13.61 -25.58 -6.89
N PHE A 316 12.39 -25.58 -7.38
CA PHE A 316 11.38 -26.60 -7.03
C PHE A 316 10.88 -27.42 -8.21
N HIS A 317 11.19 -27.05 -9.45
CA HIS A 317 10.69 -27.68 -10.68
C HIS A 317 9.15 -27.86 -10.70
N SER A 318 8.42 -26.94 -10.03
CA SER A 318 6.96 -27.03 -9.85
C SER A 318 6.22 -26.19 -10.88
N LEU A 319 5.62 -26.85 -11.87
CA LEU A 319 4.76 -26.20 -12.85
C LEU A 319 3.52 -25.55 -12.21
N GLN A 320 3.01 -26.13 -11.11
CA GLN A 320 1.87 -25.55 -10.38
C GLN A 320 2.23 -24.18 -9.78
N LYS A 321 3.37 -24.07 -9.08
CA LYS A 321 3.83 -22.78 -8.55
C LYS A 321 4.05 -21.77 -9.67
N ALA A 322 4.62 -22.18 -10.79
CA ALA A 322 4.82 -21.33 -11.95
C ALA A 322 3.49 -20.83 -12.54
N ALA A 323 2.53 -21.72 -12.75
CA ALA A 323 1.20 -21.34 -13.26
C ALA A 323 0.48 -20.37 -12.31
N CYS A 324 0.49 -20.61 -11.00
CA CYS A 324 -0.11 -19.70 -10.02
C CYS A 324 0.60 -18.33 -10.01
N THR A 325 1.93 -18.28 -10.12
CA THR A 325 2.67 -17.01 -10.21
C THR A 325 2.31 -16.26 -11.49
N ALA A 326 2.25 -16.96 -12.64
CA ALA A 326 1.83 -16.38 -13.91
C ALA A 326 0.41 -15.80 -13.85
N LEU A 327 -0.52 -16.49 -13.18
CA LEU A 327 -1.88 -15.97 -12.93
C LEU A 327 -1.85 -14.69 -12.07
N CYS A 328 -0.97 -14.61 -11.09
CA CYS A 328 -0.81 -13.39 -10.29
C CYS A 328 -0.23 -12.20 -11.09
N CYS A 329 0.51 -12.44 -12.19
CA CYS A 329 1.00 -11.40 -13.09
C CYS A 329 -0.06 -10.88 -14.08
N LEU A 330 -1.20 -11.55 -14.24
CA LEU A 330 -2.19 -11.18 -15.25
C LEU A 330 -2.67 -9.73 -15.16
N PRO A 331 -2.95 -9.13 -13.99
CA PRO A 331 -3.38 -7.74 -13.91
C PRO A 331 -2.35 -6.79 -14.50
N SER A 332 -1.09 -6.89 -14.11
CA SER A 332 -0.01 -6.07 -14.66
C SER A 332 0.17 -6.27 -16.17
N LEU A 333 0.10 -7.51 -16.65
CA LEU A 333 0.20 -7.81 -18.09
C LEU A 333 -0.96 -7.22 -18.88
N LEU A 334 -2.20 -7.37 -18.39
CA LEU A 334 -3.39 -6.80 -19.04
C LEU A 334 -3.33 -5.28 -19.07
N LEU A 335 -2.98 -4.62 -17.97
CA LEU A 335 -2.83 -3.17 -17.92
C LEU A 335 -1.68 -2.69 -18.81
N GLY A 336 -0.58 -3.43 -18.88
CA GLY A 336 0.52 -3.15 -19.82
C GLY A 336 0.08 -3.23 -21.28
N LEU A 337 -0.71 -4.23 -21.66
CA LEU A 337 -1.30 -4.32 -23.00
C LEU A 337 -2.25 -3.16 -23.29
N VAL A 338 -3.16 -2.86 -22.36
CA VAL A 338 -4.08 -1.71 -22.48
C VAL A 338 -3.28 -0.41 -22.64
N TYR A 339 -2.18 -0.23 -21.89
CA TYR A 339 -1.31 0.94 -22.04
C TYR A 339 -0.76 1.10 -23.46
N ILE A 340 -0.31 0.00 -24.07
CA ILE A 340 0.20 0.01 -25.44
C ILE A 340 -0.93 0.38 -26.44
N MET A 341 -2.15 -0.12 -26.20
CA MET A 341 -3.30 0.13 -27.10
C MET A 341 -3.83 1.56 -27.04
N ILE A 342 -3.75 2.23 -25.87
CA ILE A 342 -4.30 3.60 -25.69
C ILE A 342 -3.26 4.70 -25.83
N ARG A 343 -1.99 4.37 -25.99
CA ARG A 343 -0.89 5.31 -26.19
C ARG A 343 -0.93 5.89 -27.61
#